data_72631c8c10b81920b4560cf774c00cb9
#
_entry.id   72631c8c10b81920b4560cf774c00cb9
#
_cell.length_a   1.000
_cell.length_b   1.000
_cell.length_c   1.000
_cell.angle_alpha   90.00
_cell.angle_beta   90.00
_cell.angle_gamma   90.00
#
_symmetry.space_group_name_H-M   'P 1'
#
loop_
_entity.id
_entity.type
_entity.pdbx_description
1 polymer ?
#
loop_
_entity_poly.entity_id
_entity_poly.type
_entity_poly.pdbx_seq_one_letter_code
_entity_poly.pdbx_strand_id
1 'polypeptide(L)'
;MQVARDQTEDGVGLDVALECVGAEASLNTCVDVVRRQGTVVQVGLHIRRASIDAMQWALKDITLEATWCYPTTIWPRVASMISAGILPVEKIVTSRIAAQDVVSSGFDALLNPGGQEMKVLVDMANQS
;
A
#
# COMPACT_ATOMS: atom_id res chain seq x y z
N MET A 1 6.02 -9.31 -13.61
CA MET A 1 6.69 -8.21 -14.33
C MET A 1 6.23 -8.11 -15.78
N GLN A 2 6.24 -9.20 -16.57
CA GLN A 2 5.79 -9.18 -17.96
C GLN A 2 4.36 -8.61 -18.10
N VAL A 3 3.42 -9.10 -17.30
CA VAL A 3 2.00 -8.65 -17.33
C VAL A 3 1.84 -7.13 -17.19
N ALA A 4 2.63 -6.47 -16.34
CA ALA A 4 2.54 -5.02 -16.17
C ALA A 4 3.04 -4.26 -17.41
N ARG A 5 4.06 -4.78 -18.08
CA ARG A 5 4.58 -4.20 -19.34
C ARG A 5 3.64 -4.43 -20.51
N ASP A 6 3.02 -5.62 -20.57
CA ASP A 6 2.06 -5.97 -21.62
C ASP A 6 0.78 -5.11 -21.58
N GLN A 7 0.53 -4.42 -20.46
CA GLN A 7 -0.58 -3.47 -20.29
C GLN A 7 -0.24 -2.05 -20.76
N THR A 8 0.99 -1.80 -21.20
CA THR A 8 1.43 -0.47 -21.67
C THR A 8 1.64 -0.46 -23.17
N GLU A 9 1.38 0.69 -23.83
CA GLU A 9 1.70 0.85 -25.25
C GLU A 9 3.18 0.55 -25.49
N ASP A 10 3.45 -0.28 -26.48
CA ASP A 10 4.79 -0.69 -26.89
C ASP A 10 5.64 -1.41 -25.81
N GLY A 11 5.03 -1.83 -24.69
CA GLY A 11 5.74 -2.54 -23.62
C GLY A 11 6.81 -1.72 -22.91
N VAL A 12 6.73 -0.39 -22.99
CA VAL A 12 7.75 0.53 -22.45
C VAL A 12 7.80 0.56 -20.91
N GLY A 13 6.72 0.19 -20.24
CA GLY A 13 6.56 0.17 -18.79
C GLY A 13 5.61 1.25 -18.28
N LEU A 14 5.40 1.27 -16.98
CA LEU A 14 4.43 2.13 -16.30
C LEU A 14 4.99 3.54 -16.07
N ASP A 15 4.14 4.57 -16.18
CA ASP A 15 4.53 5.95 -15.84
C ASP A 15 4.85 6.10 -14.35
N VAL A 16 4.04 5.46 -13.50
CA VAL A 16 4.14 5.54 -12.04
C VAL A 16 3.94 4.14 -11.43
N ALA A 17 4.77 3.80 -10.46
CA ALA A 17 4.60 2.63 -9.62
C ALA A 17 4.53 3.04 -8.15
N LEU A 18 3.54 2.51 -7.43
CA LEU A 18 3.36 2.76 -5.99
C LEU A 18 3.90 1.56 -5.20
N GLU A 19 4.96 1.76 -4.44
CA GLU A 19 5.50 0.78 -3.49
C GLU A 19 4.75 0.92 -2.17
N CYS A 20 3.88 -0.02 -1.83
CA CYS A 20 3.00 0.04 -0.65
C CYS A 20 3.30 -1.04 0.40
N VAL A 21 4.33 -1.87 0.20
CA VAL A 21 4.65 -3.00 1.08
C VAL A 21 5.71 -2.66 2.11
N GLY A 22 6.71 -1.85 1.73
CA GLY A 22 7.87 -1.54 2.56
C GLY A 22 8.91 -2.66 2.56
N ALA A 23 9.09 -3.37 1.45
CA ALA A 23 10.05 -4.45 1.29
C ALA A 23 11.00 -4.22 0.11
N GLU A 24 12.23 -4.73 0.22
CA GLU A 24 13.25 -4.65 -0.84
C GLU A 24 12.74 -5.21 -2.16
N ALA A 25 12.08 -6.37 -2.11
CA ALA A 25 11.57 -7.04 -3.31
C ALA A 25 10.50 -6.23 -4.04
N SER A 26 9.58 -5.59 -3.31
CA SER A 26 8.54 -4.74 -3.91
C SER A 26 9.11 -3.44 -4.48
N LEU A 27 10.09 -2.82 -3.80
CA LEU A 27 10.77 -1.63 -4.30
C LEU A 27 11.51 -1.93 -5.61
N ASN A 28 12.29 -3.01 -5.67
CA ASN A 28 12.98 -3.43 -6.89
C ASN A 28 11.99 -3.78 -8.00
N THR A 29 10.87 -4.42 -7.68
CA THR A 29 9.79 -4.67 -8.66
C THR A 29 9.24 -3.36 -9.24
N CYS A 30 9.01 -2.33 -8.41
CA CYS A 30 8.58 -1.02 -8.89
C CYS A 30 9.60 -0.39 -9.86
N VAL A 31 10.88 -0.46 -9.53
CA VAL A 31 11.97 0.01 -10.40
C VAL A 31 11.99 -0.74 -11.74
N ASP A 32 11.77 -2.04 -11.71
CA ASP A 32 11.78 -2.88 -12.92
C ASP A 32 10.62 -2.56 -13.88
N VAL A 33 9.41 -2.33 -13.34
CA VAL A 33 8.21 -2.14 -14.16
C VAL A 33 8.00 -0.72 -14.66
N VAL A 34 8.60 0.27 -13.99
CA VAL A 34 8.54 1.68 -14.39
C VAL A 34 9.33 1.89 -15.68
N ARG A 35 8.80 2.72 -16.58
CA ARG A 35 9.50 3.13 -17.80
C ARG A 35 10.68 4.07 -17.51
N ARG A 36 11.44 4.38 -18.52
CA ARG A 36 12.43 5.48 -18.45
C ARG A 36 11.72 6.80 -18.12
N GLN A 37 12.34 7.60 -17.26
CA GLN A 37 11.80 8.88 -16.75
C GLN A 37 10.44 8.72 -16.05
N GLY A 38 10.14 7.52 -15.56
CA GLY A 38 8.97 7.27 -14.74
C GLY A 38 9.23 7.55 -13.26
N THR A 39 8.19 7.44 -12.46
CA THR A 39 8.23 7.75 -11.03
C THR A 39 7.91 6.53 -10.19
N VAL A 40 8.74 6.26 -9.19
CA VAL A 40 8.42 5.32 -8.10
C VAL A 40 8.02 6.14 -6.89
N VAL A 41 6.81 5.91 -6.36
CA VAL A 41 6.33 6.53 -5.13
C VAL A 41 6.39 5.50 -4.00
N GLN A 42 7.25 5.74 -3.03
CA GLN A 42 7.39 4.87 -1.86
C GLN A 42 6.41 5.30 -0.78
N VAL A 43 5.41 4.46 -0.54
CA VAL A 43 4.36 4.61 0.49
C VAL A 43 4.58 3.62 1.64
N GLY A 44 5.09 2.43 1.33
CA GLY A 44 5.35 1.38 2.31
C GLY A 44 6.45 1.76 3.31
N LEU A 45 6.30 1.33 4.56
CA LEU A 45 7.29 1.63 5.61
C LEU A 45 8.41 0.59 5.62
N HIS A 46 9.56 0.94 5.13
CA HIS A 46 10.76 0.09 5.17
C HIS A 46 11.37 0.08 6.57
N ILE A 47 11.09 -0.96 7.35
CA ILE A 47 11.69 -1.16 8.69
C ILE A 47 13.14 -1.69 8.63
N ARG A 48 13.58 -2.13 7.45
CA ARG A 48 14.95 -2.56 7.17
C ARG A 48 15.50 -1.80 5.99
N ARG A 49 16.81 -1.71 5.88
CA ARG A 49 17.47 -1.15 4.70
C ARG A 49 17.15 -2.01 3.48
N ALA A 50 16.84 -1.38 2.36
CA ALA A 50 16.68 -2.03 1.07
C ALA A 50 17.93 -1.83 0.23
N SER A 51 18.36 -2.90 -0.43
CA SER A 51 19.40 -2.86 -1.45
C SER A 51 18.77 -2.56 -2.79
N ILE A 52 19.29 -1.61 -3.52
CA ILE A 52 18.80 -1.18 -4.83
C ILE A 52 19.93 -1.20 -5.84
N ASP A 53 19.61 -1.50 -7.10
CA ASP A 53 20.55 -1.32 -8.19
C ASP A 53 20.53 0.15 -8.65
N ALA A 54 21.45 0.94 -8.09
CA ALA A 54 21.58 2.36 -8.40
C ALA A 54 21.92 2.62 -9.89
N MET A 55 22.56 1.65 -10.56
CA MET A 55 22.85 1.77 -11.99
C MET A 55 21.56 1.68 -12.83
N GLN A 56 20.65 0.78 -12.49
CA GLN A 56 19.35 0.71 -13.15
C GLN A 56 18.53 1.99 -12.98
N TRP A 57 18.59 2.61 -11.80
CA TRP A 57 17.93 3.88 -11.55
C TRP A 57 18.48 4.98 -12.45
N ALA A 58 19.82 5.07 -12.55
CA ALA A 58 20.48 6.05 -13.40
C ALA A 58 20.20 5.80 -14.90
N LEU A 59 20.28 4.56 -15.36
CA LEU A 59 20.03 4.20 -16.76
C LEU A 59 18.58 4.50 -17.21
N LYS A 60 17.62 4.39 -16.28
CA LYS A 60 16.22 4.70 -16.54
C LYS A 60 15.85 6.15 -16.23
N ASP A 61 16.74 6.93 -15.58
CA ASP A 61 16.45 8.32 -15.16
C ASP A 61 15.17 8.38 -14.31
N ILE A 62 15.09 7.52 -13.28
CA ILE A 62 13.89 7.33 -12.44
C ILE A 62 13.83 8.42 -11.37
N THR A 63 12.64 9.00 -11.18
CA THR A 63 12.31 9.81 -10.00
C THR A 63 11.83 8.90 -8.87
N LEU A 64 12.41 9.03 -7.66
CA LEU A 64 11.91 8.44 -6.44
C LEU A 64 11.28 9.53 -5.57
N GLU A 65 10.01 9.36 -5.25
CA GLU A 65 9.30 10.18 -4.27
C GLU A 65 8.92 9.34 -3.06
N ALA A 66 9.22 9.84 -1.86
CA ALA A 66 8.84 9.19 -0.62
C ALA A 66 7.68 9.93 0.05
N THR A 67 6.79 9.17 0.67
CA THR A 67 5.69 9.74 1.47
C THR A 67 5.83 9.30 2.92
N TRP A 68 5.37 10.16 3.83
CA TRP A 68 5.26 9.81 5.23
C TRP A 68 3.89 10.21 5.75
N CYS A 69 3.10 9.19 6.12
CA CYS A 69 1.74 9.39 6.63
C CYS A 69 0.91 10.34 5.76
N TYR A 70 0.28 11.32 6.37
CA TYR A 70 -0.58 12.30 5.71
C TYR A 70 -0.68 13.57 6.57
N PRO A 71 -0.88 14.74 5.96
CA PRO A 71 -1.16 15.95 6.71
C PRO A 71 -2.54 15.86 7.38
N THR A 72 -2.65 16.30 8.62
CA THR A 72 -3.92 16.25 9.37
C THR A 72 -5.06 17.01 8.69
N THR A 73 -4.73 17.97 7.84
CA THR A 73 -5.69 18.76 7.04
C THR A 73 -6.45 17.95 6.00
N ILE A 74 -6.02 16.71 5.69
CA ILE A 74 -6.74 15.86 4.72
C ILE A 74 -8.03 15.24 5.28
N TRP A 75 -8.15 15.12 6.61
CA TRP A 75 -9.27 14.41 7.24
C TRP A 75 -10.66 14.90 6.85
N PRO A 76 -10.95 16.22 6.82
CA PRO A 76 -12.26 16.71 6.39
C PRO A 76 -12.60 16.27 4.94
N ARG A 77 -11.60 16.27 4.05
CA ARG A 77 -11.77 15.81 2.67
C ARG A 77 -12.08 14.32 2.61
N VAL A 78 -11.33 13.49 3.35
CA VAL A 78 -11.57 12.04 3.41
C VAL A 78 -12.96 11.74 3.96
N ALA A 79 -13.37 12.39 5.06
CA ALA A 79 -14.71 12.23 5.61
C ALA A 79 -15.81 12.61 4.61
N SER A 80 -15.64 13.72 3.88
CA SER A 80 -16.57 14.12 2.82
C SER A 80 -16.65 13.10 1.69
N MET A 81 -15.52 12.51 1.27
CA MET A 81 -15.48 11.49 0.22
C MET A 81 -16.17 10.19 0.66
N ILE A 82 -16.01 9.80 1.92
CA ILE A 82 -16.73 8.65 2.52
C ILE A 82 -18.23 8.93 2.52
N SER A 83 -18.65 10.08 3.05
CA SER A 83 -20.06 10.48 3.12
C SER A 83 -20.73 10.57 1.74
N ALA A 84 -19.98 10.96 0.72
CA ALA A 84 -20.44 11.01 -0.67
C ALA A 84 -20.40 9.64 -1.39
N GLY A 85 -19.97 8.57 -0.73
CA GLY A 85 -19.86 7.23 -1.32
C GLY A 85 -18.72 7.08 -2.35
N ILE A 86 -17.84 8.07 -2.48
CA ILE A 86 -16.69 8.03 -3.40
C ILE A 86 -15.62 7.05 -2.89
N LEU A 87 -15.46 6.95 -1.56
CA LEU A 87 -14.58 5.98 -0.91
C LEU A 87 -15.42 4.91 -0.22
N PRO A 88 -15.59 3.72 -0.82
CA PRO A 88 -16.38 2.63 -0.26
C PRO A 88 -15.59 1.88 0.84
N VAL A 89 -15.35 2.54 1.98
CA VAL A 89 -14.51 2.04 3.07
C VAL A 89 -15.04 0.75 3.69
N GLU A 90 -16.34 0.48 3.57
CA GLU A 90 -16.96 -0.77 4.03
C GLU A 90 -16.34 -2.01 3.37
N LYS A 91 -15.85 -1.86 2.14
CA LYS A 91 -15.25 -2.98 1.40
C LYS A 91 -13.92 -3.46 1.97
N ILE A 92 -13.23 -2.62 2.73
CA ILE A 92 -11.97 -2.98 3.37
C ILE A 92 -12.13 -3.45 4.81
N VAL A 93 -13.28 -3.20 5.44
CA VAL A 93 -13.60 -3.69 6.79
C VAL A 93 -14.03 -5.14 6.66
N THR A 94 -13.17 -6.06 7.09
CA THR A 94 -13.43 -7.50 7.00
C THR A 94 -14.11 -8.06 8.24
N SER A 95 -13.81 -7.51 9.42
CA SER A 95 -14.37 -7.98 10.69
C SER A 95 -14.63 -6.84 11.67
N ARG A 96 -15.60 -7.08 12.57
CA ARG A 96 -15.87 -6.27 13.77
C ARG A 96 -15.85 -7.21 14.97
N ILE A 97 -15.03 -6.89 15.97
CA ILE A 97 -14.78 -7.74 17.14
C ILE A 97 -14.96 -6.94 18.43
N ALA A 98 -15.23 -7.64 19.53
CA ALA A 98 -15.23 -7.03 20.85
C ALA A 98 -13.80 -6.78 21.36
N ALA A 99 -13.63 -5.89 22.34
CA ALA A 99 -12.32 -5.52 22.84
C ALA A 99 -11.56 -6.71 23.48
N GLN A 100 -12.26 -7.63 24.13
CA GLN A 100 -11.65 -8.82 24.75
C GLN A 100 -11.04 -9.77 23.70
N ASP A 101 -11.51 -9.75 22.45
CA ASP A 101 -11.08 -10.65 21.39
C ASP A 101 -9.95 -10.05 20.52
N VAL A 102 -9.40 -8.88 20.92
CA VAL A 102 -8.43 -8.13 20.11
C VAL A 102 -7.18 -8.93 19.76
N VAL A 103 -6.72 -9.81 20.65
CA VAL A 103 -5.54 -10.65 20.38
C VAL A 103 -5.89 -11.76 19.41
N SER A 104 -6.83 -12.63 19.78
CA SER A 104 -7.14 -13.85 19.02
C SER A 104 -7.82 -13.60 17.69
N SER A 105 -8.83 -12.72 17.67
CA SER A 105 -9.61 -12.42 16.47
C SER A 105 -9.15 -11.15 15.73
N GLY A 106 -8.27 -10.38 16.35
CA GLY A 106 -7.64 -9.22 15.74
C GLY A 106 -6.21 -9.49 15.26
N PHE A 107 -5.25 -9.46 16.17
CA PHE A 107 -3.84 -9.57 15.80
C PHE A 107 -3.47 -10.93 15.19
N ASP A 108 -3.89 -12.03 15.81
CA ASP A 108 -3.57 -13.37 15.31
C ASP A 108 -4.21 -13.62 13.93
N ALA A 109 -5.44 -13.13 13.73
CA ALA A 109 -6.13 -13.23 12.45
C ALA A 109 -5.42 -12.41 11.33
N LEU A 110 -4.97 -11.18 11.63
CA LEU A 110 -4.24 -10.33 10.68
C LEU A 110 -2.83 -10.86 10.38
N LEU A 111 -2.20 -11.59 11.31
CA LEU A 111 -0.88 -12.18 11.12
C LEU A 111 -0.92 -13.55 10.45
N ASN A 112 -2.10 -14.14 10.27
CA ASN A 112 -2.25 -15.43 9.61
C ASN A 112 -1.93 -15.32 8.11
N PRO A 113 -0.88 -15.99 7.60
CA PRO A 113 -0.48 -15.88 6.18
C PRO A 113 -1.55 -16.36 5.19
N GLY A 114 -2.49 -17.21 5.63
CA GLY A 114 -3.63 -17.69 4.83
C GLY A 114 -4.93 -16.93 5.11
N GLY A 115 -4.89 -15.93 5.99
CA GLY A 115 -6.05 -15.15 6.40
C GLY A 115 -6.55 -14.20 5.31
N GLN A 116 -7.83 -13.87 5.37
CA GLN A 116 -8.45 -12.91 4.45
C GLN A 116 -8.76 -11.58 5.15
N GLU A 117 -8.28 -11.41 6.39
CA GLU A 117 -8.50 -10.19 7.15
C GLU A 117 -7.66 -9.04 6.58
N MET A 118 -8.35 -7.92 6.33
CA MET A 118 -7.72 -6.70 5.82
C MET A 118 -7.79 -5.56 6.84
N LYS A 119 -8.98 -5.32 7.38
CA LYS A 119 -9.24 -4.30 8.39
C LYS A 119 -10.21 -4.83 9.43
N VAL A 120 -9.71 -5.04 10.65
CA VAL A 120 -10.51 -5.44 11.81
C VAL A 120 -10.84 -4.20 12.63
N LEU A 121 -12.11 -3.94 12.88
CA LEU A 121 -12.56 -2.88 13.77
C LEU A 121 -12.89 -3.47 15.15
N VAL A 122 -12.44 -2.79 16.20
CA VAL A 122 -12.74 -3.17 17.59
C VAL A 122 -13.91 -2.31 18.08
N ASP A 123 -15.01 -2.99 18.46
CA ASP A 123 -16.17 -2.33 19.05
C ASP A 123 -15.96 -2.19 20.57
N MET A 124 -15.81 -0.96 21.02
CA MET A 124 -15.59 -0.64 22.43
C MET A 124 -16.88 -0.60 23.24
N ALA A 125 -18.06 -0.63 22.61
CA ALA A 125 -19.35 -0.63 23.28
C ALA A 125 -19.79 -2.02 23.75
N ASN A 126 -19.33 -3.09 23.09
CA ASN A 126 -19.63 -4.47 23.46
C ASN A 126 -18.56 -5.01 24.41
N GLN A 127 -18.66 -4.67 25.68
CA GLN A 127 -17.84 -5.20 26.78
C GLN A 127 -18.61 -6.24 27.64
N SER A 128 -19.44 -7.07 27.02
CA SER A 128 -20.17 -8.12 27.76
C SER A 128 -19.63 -9.50 27.44
#